data_032cd36d0d4777ea9e0b0014bf2eb702
#
_entry.id   032cd36d0d4777ea9e0b0014bf2eb702
#
_cell.length_a   1.000
_cell.length_b   1.000
_cell.length_c   1.000
_cell.angle_alpha   90.00
_cell.angle_beta   90.00
_cell.angle_gamma   90.00
#
_symmetry.space_group_name_H-M   'P 1'
#
loop_
_entity.id
_entity.type
_entity.pdbx_description
1 polymer ?
#
loop_
_entity_poly.entity_id
_entity_poly.type
_entity_poly.pdbx_seq_one_letter_code
_entity_poly.pdbx_strand_id
1 'polypeptide(L)'
;MLKLLSEFVLTGQTPHIVLPIGSFNTNISPFVKLARTFSESKKFENFLEKYEKNEYYDDVSVLISEWANGGDFLDYIKENYKTMKLKEWRVIFFQILSVLAVIQKKYPAFRHNDLKPNNILVQVSEVNNKTLKFRYVINGHEYYVPNIGVQIKLWDFDFACIPGIIENSKVDADWTDKINIKPEQNRYYDVHYFFNTFTRKGFFNNFWILDEVPKEVKEFVRRVVPLKYSEGKNVSERGRILHNKEFVRPDILLEHDVFFEKMRPKK
;
A
#
# COMPACT_ATOMS: atom_id res chain seq x y z
N MET A 1 13.07 -5.71 -5.87
CA MET A 1 11.69 -5.95 -5.39
C MET A 1 10.65 -5.70 -6.49
N LEU A 2 10.46 -4.49 -6.99
CA LEU A 2 9.37 -4.14 -7.92
C LEU A 2 9.36 -5.03 -9.18
N LYS A 3 10.51 -5.29 -9.81
CA LYS A 3 10.63 -6.18 -10.97
C LYS A 3 10.18 -7.63 -10.66
N LEU A 4 10.48 -8.16 -9.49
CA LEU A 4 10.02 -9.49 -9.08
C LEU A 4 8.50 -9.52 -8.89
N LEU A 5 7.95 -8.51 -8.23
CA LEU A 5 6.51 -8.45 -7.93
C LEU A 5 5.66 -8.12 -9.17
N SER A 6 6.22 -7.42 -10.16
CA SER A 6 5.50 -7.14 -11.42
C SER A 6 5.11 -8.40 -12.20
N GLU A 7 5.78 -9.53 -11.98
CA GLU A 7 5.41 -10.82 -12.56
C GLU A 7 3.96 -11.22 -12.21
N PHE A 8 3.48 -10.87 -11.01
CA PHE A 8 2.09 -11.14 -10.65
C PHE A 8 1.09 -10.36 -11.51
N VAL A 9 1.45 -9.17 -11.97
CA VAL A 9 0.62 -8.37 -12.88
C VAL A 9 0.72 -8.92 -14.30
N LEU A 10 1.92 -9.19 -14.77
CA LEU A 10 2.17 -9.71 -16.14
C LEU A 10 1.54 -11.08 -16.37
N THR A 11 1.44 -11.90 -15.32
CA THR A 11 0.80 -13.22 -15.36
C THR A 11 -0.69 -13.19 -15.00
N GLY A 12 -1.27 -12.00 -14.82
CA GLY A 12 -2.70 -11.83 -14.55
C GLY A 12 -3.18 -12.30 -13.17
N GLN A 13 -2.26 -12.48 -12.21
CA GLN A 13 -2.62 -12.93 -10.86
C GLN A 13 -3.20 -11.80 -9.99
N THR A 14 -2.71 -10.57 -10.16
CA THR A 14 -3.25 -9.36 -9.55
C THR A 14 -2.88 -8.12 -10.36
N PRO A 15 -3.76 -7.12 -10.50
CA PRO A 15 -3.43 -5.85 -11.16
C PRO A 15 -2.87 -4.79 -10.18
N HIS A 16 -2.71 -5.12 -8.90
CA HIS A 16 -2.55 -4.16 -7.80
C HIS A 16 -1.09 -3.87 -7.40
N ILE A 17 -0.17 -3.91 -8.34
CA ILE A 17 1.24 -3.55 -8.18
C ILE A 17 1.59 -2.60 -9.31
N VAL A 18 2.34 -1.53 -9.02
CA VAL A 18 2.84 -0.62 -10.05
C VAL A 18 3.77 -1.37 -11.00
N LEU A 19 3.56 -1.21 -12.32
CA LEU A 19 4.41 -1.82 -13.34
C LEU A 19 5.65 -0.95 -13.59
N PRO A 20 6.88 -1.47 -13.45
CA PRO A 20 8.07 -0.82 -13.94
C PRO A 20 8.14 -0.93 -15.47
N ILE A 21 8.39 0.19 -16.14
CA ILE A 21 8.58 0.25 -17.58
C ILE A 21 10.06 0.09 -17.92
N GLY A 22 10.93 0.76 -17.14
CA GLY A 22 12.37 0.68 -17.31
C GLY A 22 13.14 1.37 -16.19
N SER A 23 14.42 1.08 -16.11
CA SER A 23 15.36 1.78 -15.23
C SER A 23 16.69 1.96 -15.92
N PHE A 24 17.36 3.07 -15.64
CA PHE A 24 18.69 3.39 -16.16
C PHE A 24 19.43 4.31 -15.19
N ASN A 25 20.76 4.27 -15.28
CA ASN A 25 21.61 5.21 -14.55
C ASN A 25 22.00 6.36 -15.47
N THR A 26 22.03 7.57 -14.93
CA THR A 26 22.36 8.78 -15.67
C THR A 26 22.90 9.86 -14.74
N ASN A 27 23.45 10.92 -15.35
CA ASN A 27 23.81 12.14 -14.62
C ASN A 27 22.56 13.01 -14.43
N ILE A 28 22.35 13.55 -13.22
CA ILE A 28 21.17 14.34 -12.87
C ILE A 28 21.21 15.77 -13.44
N SER A 29 22.40 16.31 -13.76
CA SER A 29 22.54 17.73 -14.11
C SER A 29 21.69 18.21 -15.30
N PRO A 30 21.44 17.41 -16.38
CA PRO A 30 20.49 17.82 -17.42
C PRO A 30 19.06 17.99 -16.91
N PHE A 31 18.61 17.12 -16.00
CA PHE A 31 17.27 17.21 -15.40
C PHE A 31 17.13 18.43 -14.48
N VAL A 32 18.18 18.72 -13.68
CA VAL A 32 18.23 19.91 -12.84
C VAL A 32 18.15 21.19 -13.67
N LYS A 33 18.90 21.28 -14.78
CA LYS A 33 18.85 22.40 -15.71
C LYS A 33 17.45 22.60 -16.31
N LEU A 34 16.82 21.50 -16.74
CA LEU A 34 15.48 21.52 -17.30
C LEU A 34 14.44 21.94 -16.26
N ALA A 35 14.50 21.37 -15.06
CA ALA A 35 13.55 21.68 -13.99
C ALA A 35 13.61 23.14 -13.52
N ARG A 36 14.78 23.79 -13.59
CA ARG A 36 14.93 25.24 -13.30
C ARG A 36 14.06 26.12 -14.22
N THR A 37 13.70 25.64 -15.41
CA THR A 37 12.89 26.42 -16.36
C THR A 37 11.39 26.27 -16.13
N PHE A 38 10.94 25.26 -15.34
CA PHE A 38 9.53 24.90 -15.23
C PHE A 38 9.02 24.79 -13.79
N SER A 39 9.90 24.76 -12.79
CA SER A 39 9.47 24.49 -11.41
C SER A 39 9.64 25.72 -10.52
N GLU A 40 8.51 26.16 -9.94
CA GLU A 40 8.43 27.19 -8.87
C GLU A 40 8.18 26.56 -7.49
N SER A 41 8.47 25.25 -7.36
CA SER A 41 8.18 24.51 -6.15
C SER A 41 9.23 24.76 -5.07
N LYS A 42 8.81 25.14 -3.85
CA LYS A 42 9.68 25.27 -2.68
C LYS A 42 10.47 23.99 -2.38
N LYS A 43 9.92 22.80 -2.71
CA LYS A 43 10.66 21.55 -2.56
C LYS A 43 11.82 21.45 -3.54
N PHE A 44 11.63 21.96 -4.74
CA PHE A 44 12.68 22.00 -5.74
C PHE A 44 13.76 23.03 -5.39
N GLU A 45 13.40 24.20 -4.86
CA GLU A 45 14.35 25.19 -4.35
C GLU A 45 15.23 24.61 -3.24
N ASN A 46 14.63 23.93 -2.26
CA ASN A 46 15.37 23.25 -1.21
C ASN A 46 16.29 22.15 -1.72
N PHE A 47 15.87 21.43 -2.77
CA PHE A 47 16.71 20.45 -3.45
C PHE A 47 17.90 21.13 -4.14
N LEU A 48 17.66 22.23 -4.88
CA LEU A 48 18.72 22.99 -5.57
C LEU A 48 19.76 23.49 -4.60
N GLU A 49 19.35 24.09 -3.47
CA GLU A 49 20.26 24.58 -2.44
C GLU A 49 21.22 23.49 -1.95
N LYS A 50 20.73 22.28 -1.73
CA LYS A 50 21.55 21.13 -1.32
C LYS A 50 22.41 20.61 -2.45
N TYR A 51 21.87 20.56 -3.68
CA TYR A 51 22.61 20.12 -4.86
C TYR A 51 23.80 21.05 -5.13
N GLU A 52 23.63 22.36 -5.05
CA GLU A 52 24.70 23.37 -5.23
C GLU A 52 25.76 23.29 -4.13
N LYS A 53 25.41 22.80 -2.93
CA LYS A 53 26.34 22.50 -1.86
C LYS A 53 27.07 21.15 -2.00
N ASN A 54 26.85 20.42 -3.09
CA ASN A 54 27.37 19.07 -3.33
C ASN A 54 26.97 18.05 -2.26
N GLU A 55 25.76 18.19 -1.66
CA GLU A 55 25.20 17.23 -0.71
C GLU A 55 24.60 15.99 -1.41
N TYR A 56 24.46 16.02 -2.74
CA TYR A 56 23.93 14.92 -3.55
C TYR A 56 24.94 14.48 -4.63
N TYR A 57 24.87 13.22 -4.99
CA TYR A 57 25.66 12.68 -6.10
C TYR A 57 25.03 13.10 -7.45
N ASP A 58 25.90 13.32 -8.45
CA ASP A 58 25.46 13.58 -9.82
C ASP A 58 24.90 12.32 -10.50
N ASP A 59 25.46 11.16 -10.17
CA ASP A 59 25.00 9.89 -10.72
C ASP A 59 23.77 9.38 -9.97
N VAL A 60 22.67 9.18 -10.71
CA VAL A 60 21.38 8.76 -10.16
C VAL A 60 20.81 7.60 -10.96
N SER A 61 20.03 6.78 -10.27
CA SER A 61 19.19 5.77 -10.89
C SER A 61 17.78 6.33 -11.11
N VAL A 62 17.32 6.26 -12.36
CA VAL A 62 15.96 6.66 -12.75
C VAL A 62 15.11 5.42 -12.93
N LEU A 63 13.95 5.39 -12.28
CA LEU A 63 12.92 4.38 -12.49
C LEU A 63 11.74 5.02 -13.23
N ILE A 64 11.36 4.43 -14.36
CA ILE A 64 10.13 4.78 -15.08
C ILE A 64 9.10 3.70 -14.79
N SER A 65 7.91 4.11 -14.38
CA SER A 65 6.81 3.20 -14.08
C SER A 65 5.51 3.70 -14.70
N GLU A 66 4.48 2.85 -14.70
CA GLU A 66 3.13 3.29 -15.04
C GLU A 66 2.68 4.44 -14.13
N TRP A 67 1.82 5.30 -14.66
CA TRP A 67 1.27 6.44 -13.96
C TRP A 67 -0.10 6.12 -13.36
N ALA A 68 -0.27 6.35 -12.07
CA ALA A 68 -1.55 6.27 -11.38
C ALA A 68 -2.14 7.68 -11.20
N ASN A 69 -3.22 7.99 -11.91
CA ASN A 69 -3.75 9.34 -12.08
C ASN A 69 -4.55 9.88 -10.88
N GLY A 70 -4.86 9.05 -9.91
CA GLY A 70 -5.61 9.42 -8.70
C GLY A 70 -4.73 9.80 -7.50
N GLY A 71 -3.40 9.91 -7.69
CA GLY A 71 -2.45 10.23 -6.61
C GLY A 71 -2.30 9.13 -5.57
N ASP A 72 -1.90 9.48 -4.36
CA ASP A 72 -1.83 8.54 -3.25
C ASP A 72 -3.20 8.31 -2.57
N PHE A 73 -3.32 7.15 -1.93
CA PHE A 73 -4.58 6.72 -1.34
C PHE A 73 -5.03 7.59 -0.18
N LEU A 74 -4.12 8.19 0.58
CA LEU A 74 -4.49 9.06 1.70
C LEU A 74 -5.18 10.33 1.21
N ASP A 75 -4.62 10.96 0.19
CA ASP A 75 -5.21 12.17 -0.39
C ASP A 75 -6.52 11.83 -1.10
N TYR A 76 -6.55 10.73 -1.87
CA TYR A 76 -7.77 10.25 -2.50
C TYR A 76 -8.92 10.06 -1.50
N ILE A 77 -8.66 9.42 -0.35
CA ILE A 77 -9.69 9.21 0.70
C ILE A 77 -10.13 10.52 1.31
N LYS A 78 -9.21 11.44 1.62
CA LYS A 78 -9.55 12.75 2.20
C LYS A 78 -10.46 13.57 1.29
N GLU A 79 -10.29 13.47 0.00
CA GLU A 79 -11.10 14.17 -0.99
C GLU A 79 -12.48 13.52 -1.22
N ASN A 80 -12.55 12.18 -1.14
CA ASN A 80 -13.71 11.43 -1.60
C ASN A 80 -14.58 10.81 -0.50
N TYR A 81 -14.11 10.67 0.75
CA TYR A 81 -14.79 9.90 1.81
C TYR A 81 -16.25 10.29 2.03
N LYS A 82 -16.61 11.58 1.85
CA LYS A 82 -17.98 12.09 2.05
C LYS A 82 -19.01 11.50 1.08
N THR A 83 -18.58 11.07 -0.07
CA THR A 83 -19.44 10.49 -1.11
C THR A 83 -19.31 8.97 -1.20
N MET A 84 -18.27 8.40 -0.57
CA MET A 84 -18.01 6.97 -0.59
C MET A 84 -19.02 6.20 0.24
N LYS A 85 -19.67 5.23 -0.40
CA LYS A 85 -20.59 4.28 0.26
C LYS A 85 -19.85 3.03 0.71
N LEU A 86 -20.49 2.21 1.51
CA LEU A 86 -19.94 0.94 1.99
C LEU A 86 -19.34 0.06 0.88
N LYS A 87 -19.92 0.11 -0.33
CA LYS A 87 -19.45 -0.66 -1.49
C LYS A 87 -18.02 -0.25 -1.89
N GLU A 88 -17.74 1.05 -1.98
CA GLU A 88 -16.44 1.58 -2.39
C GLU A 88 -15.36 1.22 -1.35
N TRP A 89 -15.64 1.43 -0.07
CA TRP A 89 -14.75 1.02 1.02
C TRP A 89 -14.43 -0.47 0.98
N ARG A 90 -15.46 -1.30 0.78
CA ARG A 90 -15.31 -2.75 0.71
C ARG A 90 -14.43 -3.19 -0.46
N VAL A 91 -14.62 -2.58 -1.64
CA VAL A 91 -13.81 -2.89 -2.83
C VAL A 91 -12.37 -2.49 -2.63
N ILE A 92 -12.10 -1.29 -2.13
CA ILE A 92 -10.74 -0.81 -1.91
C ILE A 92 -10.00 -1.69 -0.89
N PHE A 93 -10.62 -2.00 0.23
CA PHE A 93 -9.99 -2.86 1.23
C PHE A 93 -9.80 -4.30 0.72
N PHE A 94 -10.74 -4.80 -0.09
CA PHE A 94 -10.55 -6.06 -0.79
C PHE A 94 -9.30 -6.04 -1.68
N GLN A 95 -9.13 -5.01 -2.49
CA GLN A 95 -7.97 -4.89 -3.41
C GLN A 95 -6.64 -4.89 -2.65
N ILE A 96 -6.54 -4.13 -1.54
CA ILE A 96 -5.33 -4.08 -0.70
C ILE A 96 -5.01 -5.45 -0.10
N LEU A 97 -6.02 -6.13 0.46
CA LEU A 97 -5.81 -7.46 1.05
C LEU A 97 -5.54 -8.52 -0.01
N SER A 98 -6.15 -8.41 -1.19
CA SER A 98 -5.99 -9.38 -2.28
C SER A 98 -4.56 -9.44 -2.80
N VAL A 99 -3.92 -8.29 -3.01
CA VAL A 99 -2.54 -8.26 -3.48
C VAL A 99 -1.57 -8.81 -2.44
N LEU A 100 -1.77 -8.49 -1.16
CA LEU A 100 -0.97 -9.09 -0.09
C LEU A 100 -1.15 -10.60 -0.02
N ALA A 101 -2.39 -11.10 -0.14
CA ALA A 101 -2.68 -12.54 -0.14
C ALA A 101 -2.00 -13.27 -1.32
N VAL A 102 -2.05 -12.68 -2.53
CA VAL A 102 -1.40 -13.22 -3.73
C VAL A 102 0.12 -13.28 -3.56
N ILE A 103 0.75 -12.19 -3.11
CA ILE A 103 2.19 -12.16 -2.91
C ILE A 103 2.60 -13.17 -1.83
N GLN A 104 1.93 -13.17 -0.68
CA GLN A 104 2.27 -14.01 0.47
C GLN A 104 1.95 -15.50 0.23
N LYS A 105 1.14 -15.86 -0.75
CA LYS A 105 0.97 -17.25 -1.21
C LYS A 105 2.26 -17.81 -1.79
N LYS A 106 2.94 -17.03 -2.63
CA LYS A 106 4.20 -17.42 -3.28
C LYS A 106 5.42 -17.13 -2.40
N TYR A 107 5.38 -16.02 -1.67
CA TYR A 107 6.46 -15.54 -0.81
C TYR A 107 5.94 -15.30 0.62
N PRO A 108 5.78 -16.34 1.46
CA PRO A 108 5.19 -16.20 2.80
C PRO A 108 5.93 -15.21 3.71
N ALA A 109 7.24 -15.07 3.52
CA ALA A 109 8.08 -14.14 4.27
C ALA A 109 8.15 -12.72 3.66
N PHE A 110 7.39 -12.43 2.60
CA PHE A 110 7.30 -11.09 2.06
C PHE A 110 6.77 -10.11 3.12
N ARG A 111 7.48 -9.02 3.28
CA ARG A 111 7.04 -7.85 4.02
C ARG A 111 7.32 -6.59 3.20
N HIS A 112 6.33 -5.74 3.09
CA HIS A 112 6.48 -4.38 2.55
C HIS A 112 7.23 -3.49 3.55
N ASN A 113 7.01 -3.75 4.84
CA ASN A 113 7.59 -3.04 5.98
C ASN A 113 7.21 -1.55 6.12
N ASP A 114 6.67 -0.92 5.09
CA ASP A 114 6.19 0.48 5.15
C ASP A 114 4.84 0.66 4.44
N LEU A 115 3.96 -0.33 4.53
CA LEU A 115 2.64 -0.25 3.91
C LEU A 115 1.72 0.69 4.71
N LYS A 116 1.73 1.95 4.34
CA LYS A 116 0.88 3.02 4.87
C LYS A 116 0.05 3.62 3.72
N PRO A 117 -1.02 4.39 4.01
CA PRO A 117 -1.90 4.94 2.96
C PRO A 117 -1.18 5.72 1.85
N ASN A 118 -0.11 6.47 2.17
CA ASN A 118 0.66 7.22 1.18
C ASN A 118 1.51 6.34 0.24
N ASN A 119 1.75 5.07 0.62
CA ASN A 119 2.53 4.12 -0.18
C ASN A 119 1.61 3.19 -1.01
N ILE A 120 0.38 3.62 -1.22
CA ILE A 120 -0.57 3.02 -2.15
C ILE A 120 -1.00 4.10 -3.13
N LEU A 121 -0.89 3.83 -4.42
CA LEU A 121 -1.36 4.72 -5.48
C LEU A 121 -2.76 4.32 -5.94
N VAL A 122 -3.48 5.29 -6.48
CA VAL A 122 -4.86 5.13 -6.96
C VAL A 122 -4.91 5.40 -8.46
N GLN A 123 -5.41 4.42 -9.20
CA GLN A 123 -5.78 4.58 -10.60
C GLN A 123 -7.29 4.76 -10.69
N VAL A 124 -7.72 5.87 -11.28
CA VAL A 124 -9.15 6.17 -11.50
C VAL A 124 -9.48 5.99 -12.97
N SER A 125 -10.58 5.33 -13.26
CA SER A 125 -11.12 5.14 -14.61
C SER A 125 -12.63 5.38 -14.63
N GLU A 126 -13.15 5.74 -15.79
CA GLU A 126 -14.60 5.85 -15.98
C GLU A 126 -15.27 4.47 -15.86
N VAL A 127 -16.43 4.45 -15.22
CA VAL A 127 -17.24 3.24 -15.08
C VAL A 127 -18.37 3.27 -16.08
N ASN A 128 -18.13 2.76 -17.28
CA ASN A 128 -19.14 2.69 -18.34
C ASN A 128 -20.23 1.63 -18.07
N ASN A 129 -19.93 0.63 -17.24
CA ASN A 129 -20.87 -0.41 -16.84
C ASN A 129 -20.81 -0.66 -15.32
N LYS A 130 -21.80 -0.13 -14.60
CA LYS A 130 -21.94 -0.24 -13.12
C LYS A 130 -22.28 -1.65 -12.63
N THR A 131 -22.73 -2.54 -13.52
CA THR A 131 -23.06 -3.94 -13.18
C THR A 131 -21.87 -4.88 -13.35
N LEU A 132 -20.80 -4.43 -14.00
CA LEU A 132 -19.59 -5.20 -14.23
C LEU A 132 -18.93 -5.58 -12.89
N LYS A 133 -18.54 -6.85 -12.79
CA LYS A 133 -17.72 -7.36 -11.69
C LYS A 133 -16.45 -7.98 -12.26
N PHE A 134 -15.35 -7.75 -11.57
CA PHE A 134 -14.08 -8.42 -11.84
C PHE A 134 -14.03 -9.74 -11.07
N ARG A 135 -13.62 -10.80 -11.76
CA ARG A 135 -13.35 -12.10 -11.14
C ARG A 135 -11.92 -12.11 -10.63
N TYR A 136 -11.75 -12.35 -9.33
CA TYR A 136 -10.46 -12.62 -8.70
C TYR A 136 -10.38 -14.08 -8.29
N VAL A 137 -9.19 -14.68 -8.43
CA VAL A 137 -8.89 -16.01 -7.90
C VAL A 137 -7.73 -15.88 -6.92
N ILE A 138 -8.01 -16.05 -5.63
CA ILE A 138 -7.02 -15.86 -4.57
C ILE A 138 -6.91 -17.15 -3.79
N ASN A 139 -5.75 -17.79 -3.83
CA ASN A 139 -5.48 -19.07 -3.16
C ASN A 139 -6.50 -20.20 -3.52
N GLY A 140 -7.05 -20.17 -4.72
CA GLY A 140 -8.05 -21.14 -5.19
C GLY A 140 -9.51 -20.73 -4.93
N HIS A 141 -9.75 -19.65 -4.19
CA HIS A 141 -11.10 -19.12 -3.95
C HIS A 141 -11.46 -18.01 -4.95
N GLU A 142 -12.68 -18.07 -5.45
CA GLU A 142 -13.20 -17.04 -6.37
C GLU A 142 -13.90 -15.91 -5.64
N TYR A 143 -13.74 -14.70 -6.18
CA TYR A 143 -14.43 -13.49 -5.71
C TYR A 143 -14.92 -12.68 -6.90
N TYR A 144 -16.10 -12.09 -6.76
CA TYR A 144 -16.73 -11.24 -7.77
C TYR A 144 -16.86 -9.81 -7.25
N VAL A 145 -15.88 -9.00 -7.60
CA VAL A 145 -15.66 -7.66 -7.05
C VAL A 145 -16.29 -6.61 -7.95
N PRO A 146 -17.22 -5.78 -7.46
CA PRO A 146 -17.84 -4.74 -8.27
C PRO A 146 -16.82 -3.76 -8.86
N ASN A 147 -17.00 -3.38 -10.14
CA ASN A 147 -16.26 -2.26 -10.71
C ASN A 147 -16.76 -0.93 -10.10
N ILE A 148 -15.86 -0.21 -9.46
CA ILE A 148 -16.11 1.12 -8.88
C ILE A 148 -15.32 2.22 -9.58
N GLY A 149 -14.59 1.90 -10.66
CA GLY A 149 -13.69 2.84 -11.35
C GLY A 149 -12.40 3.16 -10.59
N VAL A 150 -12.14 2.46 -9.50
CA VAL A 150 -10.94 2.68 -8.67
C VAL A 150 -10.14 1.39 -8.56
N GLN A 151 -8.85 1.49 -8.85
CA GLN A 151 -7.88 0.40 -8.71
C GLN A 151 -6.69 0.91 -7.89
N ILE A 152 -6.36 0.20 -6.82
CA ILE A 152 -5.17 0.51 -6.02
C ILE A 152 -3.93 -0.14 -6.63
N LYS A 153 -2.77 0.45 -6.39
CA LYS A 153 -1.46 -0.06 -6.78
C LYS A 153 -0.49 0.05 -5.61
N LEU A 154 0.10 -1.07 -5.19
CA LEU A 154 1.19 -1.04 -4.22
C LEU A 154 2.42 -0.37 -4.84
N TRP A 155 3.05 0.50 -4.05
CA TRP A 155 4.19 1.33 -4.41
C TRP A 155 5.15 1.50 -3.23
N ASP A 156 6.34 2.07 -3.49
CA ASP A 156 7.37 2.39 -2.48
C ASP A 156 7.86 1.18 -1.69
N PHE A 157 8.51 0.27 -2.39
CA PHE A 157 9.11 -0.95 -1.82
C PHE A 157 10.48 -0.72 -1.15
N ASP A 158 10.74 0.48 -0.64
CA ASP A 158 12.05 0.91 -0.12
C ASP A 158 12.52 0.09 1.10
N PHE A 159 11.57 -0.41 1.90
CA PHE A 159 11.82 -1.31 3.04
C PHE A 159 11.36 -2.75 2.79
N ALA A 160 10.93 -3.06 1.58
CA ALA A 160 10.42 -4.39 1.30
C ALA A 160 11.54 -5.42 1.22
N CYS A 161 11.28 -6.61 1.75
CA CYS A 161 12.22 -7.73 1.72
C CYS A 161 11.49 -9.07 1.55
N ILE A 162 12.22 -10.05 1.04
CA ILE A 162 11.84 -11.46 0.98
C ILE A 162 13.11 -12.24 1.35
N PRO A 163 13.28 -12.65 2.60
CA PRO A 163 14.49 -13.33 3.06
C PRO A 163 14.89 -14.52 2.17
N GLY A 164 16.17 -14.59 1.82
CA GLY A 164 16.72 -15.61 0.93
C GLY A 164 16.45 -15.39 -0.57
N ILE A 165 15.69 -14.34 -0.95
CA ILE A 165 15.37 -14.00 -2.36
C ILE A 165 15.74 -12.57 -2.68
N ILE A 166 15.28 -11.61 -1.89
CA ILE A 166 15.63 -10.20 -1.98
C ILE A 166 15.89 -9.67 -0.58
N GLU A 167 17.16 -9.54 -0.26
CA GLU A 167 17.64 -8.89 0.96
C GLU A 167 17.55 -7.37 0.82
N ASN A 168 17.47 -6.67 1.96
CA ASN A 168 17.39 -5.21 1.99
C ASN A 168 18.23 -4.68 3.16
N SER A 169 19.36 -4.08 2.86
CA SER A 169 20.29 -3.55 3.87
C SER A 169 19.67 -2.47 4.77
N LYS A 170 18.62 -1.79 4.32
CA LYS A 170 17.87 -0.85 5.17
C LYS A 170 17.09 -1.57 6.26
N VAL A 171 16.69 -2.82 6.04
CA VAL A 171 15.96 -3.65 7.02
C VAL A 171 16.90 -4.21 8.08
N ASP A 172 18.17 -4.39 7.72
CA ASP A 172 19.20 -4.94 8.60
C ASP A 172 19.89 -3.86 9.47
N ALA A 173 19.47 -2.60 9.37
CA ALA A 173 20.07 -1.50 10.12
C ALA A 173 19.57 -1.47 11.58
N ASP A 174 20.45 -1.23 12.56
CA ASP A 174 20.14 -1.26 14.02
C ASP A 174 18.94 -0.41 14.43
N TRP A 175 18.70 0.73 13.74
CA TRP A 175 17.58 1.61 14.06
C TRP A 175 16.21 1.03 13.70
N THR A 176 16.14 0.07 12.78
CA THR A 176 14.90 -0.57 12.33
C THR A 176 14.35 -1.54 13.37
N ASP A 177 15.17 -2.10 14.22
CA ASP A 177 14.77 -2.99 15.31
C ASP A 177 13.74 -2.35 16.24
N LYS A 178 13.95 -1.09 16.61
CA LYS A 178 13.08 -0.33 17.51
C LYS A 178 11.66 -0.14 16.98
N ILE A 179 11.47 -0.28 15.67
CA ILE A 179 10.18 -0.11 14.99
C ILE A 179 9.69 -1.39 14.32
N ASN A 180 10.34 -2.52 14.62
CA ASN A 180 10.03 -3.85 14.09
C ASN A 180 9.99 -3.91 12.54
N ILE A 181 10.86 -3.16 11.87
CA ILE A 181 11.18 -3.37 10.45
C ILE A 181 12.23 -4.47 10.42
N LYS A 182 11.81 -5.67 10.06
CA LYS A 182 12.62 -6.91 10.17
C LYS A 182 12.35 -7.84 9.00
N PRO A 183 13.28 -8.75 8.70
CA PRO A 183 13.11 -9.72 7.64
C PRO A 183 12.21 -10.91 8.02
N GLU A 184 11.93 -11.14 9.32
CA GLU A 184 11.17 -12.30 9.76
C GLU A 184 9.76 -12.33 9.19
N GLN A 185 9.30 -13.53 8.83
CA GLN A 185 7.95 -13.73 8.34
C GLN A 185 6.92 -13.24 9.34
N ASN A 186 6.07 -12.34 8.88
CA ASN A 186 4.87 -11.91 9.60
C ASN A 186 3.82 -11.41 8.61
N ARG A 187 2.92 -12.28 8.16
CA ARG A 187 1.87 -11.95 7.18
C ARG A 187 0.81 -10.99 7.70
N TYR A 188 0.76 -10.75 9.00
CA TYR A 188 -0.09 -9.74 9.62
C TYR A 188 0.53 -8.35 9.62
N TYR A 189 1.86 -8.22 9.57
CA TYR A 189 2.55 -6.96 9.80
C TYR A 189 2.06 -5.82 8.89
N ASP A 190 2.04 -6.03 7.58
CA ASP A 190 1.64 -5.00 6.61
C ASP A 190 0.14 -4.71 6.68
N VAL A 191 -0.70 -5.72 6.91
CA VAL A 191 -2.13 -5.56 7.18
C VAL A 191 -2.35 -4.68 8.42
N HIS A 192 -1.67 -5.01 9.51
CA HIS A 192 -1.75 -4.24 10.74
C HIS A 192 -1.29 -2.81 10.52
N TYR A 193 -0.09 -2.63 9.94
CA TYR A 193 0.48 -1.30 9.78
C TYR A 193 -0.38 -0.41 8.90
N PHE A 194 -0.93 -0.95 7.81
CA PHE A 194 -1.86 -0.19 6.98
C PHE A 194 -3.10 0.27 7.75
N PHE A 195 -3.86 -0.65 8.33
CA PHE A 195 -5.12 -0.32 8.99
C PHE A 195 -4.93 0.49 10.28
N ASN A 196 -3.83 0.27 11.00
CA ASN A 196 -3.53 1.03 12.20
C ASN A 196 -3.10 2.47 11.87
N THR A 197 -2.18 2.67 10.93
CA THR A 197 -1.75 4.01 10.54
C THR A 197 -2.85 4.80 9.85
N PHE A 198 -3.65 4.15 9.02
CA PHE A 198 -4.77 4.78 8.32
C PHE A 198 -5.68 5.57 9.26
N THR A 199 -5.95 5.07 10.46
CA THR A 199 -6.87 5.69 11.44
C THR A 199 -6.18 6.65 12.41
N ARG A 200 -4.86 6.88 12.30
CA ARG A 200 -4.09 7.69 13.27
C ARG A 200 -4.00 9.16 12.89
N LYS A 201 -3.60 9.97 13.89
CA LYS A 201 -3.24 11.38 13.69
C LYS A 201 -2.13 11.50 12.63
N GLY A 202 -2.29 12.43 11.71
CA GLY A 202 -1.37 12.62 10.57
C GLY A 202 -1.81 11.89 9.28
N PHE A 203 -2.75 10.94 9.38
CA PHE A 203 -3.36 10.24 8.25
C PHE A 203 -4.84 10.64 8.12
N PHE A 204 -5.78 9.71 8.35
CA PHE A 204 -7.21 10.00 8.32
C PHE A 204 -7.76 10.11 9.76
N ASN A 205 -7.40 11.20 10.44
CA ASN A 205 -7.53 11.41 11.90
C ASN A 205 -8.92 11.17 12.47
N ASN A 206 -9.95 11.55 11.73
CA ASN A 206 -11.32 11.54 12.23
C ASN A 206 -12.08 10.27 11.85
N PHE A 207 -11.39 9.27 11.32
CA PHE A 207 -12.01 8.02 10.84
C PHE A 207 -13.05 7.45 11.80
N TRP A 208 -12.78 7.43 13.09
CA TRP A 208 -13.65 6.83 14.10
C TRP A 208 -14.91 7.62 14.40
N ILE A 209 -14.86 8.94 14.23
CA ILE A 209 -15.95 9.86 14.64
C ILE A 209 -16.79 10.38 13.47
N LEU A 210 -16.28 10.30 12.23
CA LEU A 210 -17.00 10.77 11.03
C LEU A 210 -18.20 9.88 10.72
N ASP A 211 -19.39 10.47 10.65
CA ASP A 211 -20.64 9.76 10.32
C ASP A 211 -20.66 9.29 8.86
N GLU A 212 -19.92 9.94 7.97
CA GLU A 212 -19.78 9.57 6.57
C GLU A 212 -19.02 8.26 6.37
N VAL A 213 -18.23 7.83 7.35
CA VAL A 213 -17.59 6.51 7.32
C VAL A 213 -18.56 5.46 7.83
N PRO A 214 -19.01 4.51 6.98
CA PRO A 214 -19.99 3.50 7.39
C PRO A 214 -19.57 2.71 8.62
N LYS A 215 -20.52 2.39 9.48
CA LYS A 215 -20.28 1.63 10.72
C LYS A 215 -19.57 0.30 10.44
N GLU A 216 -19.98 -0.40 9.40
CA GLU A 216 -19.40 -1.69 9.00
C GLU A 216 -17.91 -1.57 8.63
N VAL A 217 -17.49 -0.43 8.07
CA VAL A 217 -16.07 -0.14 7.78
C VAL A 217 -15.29 0.00 9.08
N LYS A 218 -15.82 0.77 10.04
CA LYS A 218 -15.20 0.93 11.37
C LYS A 218 -15.11 -0.41 12.12
N GLU A 219 -16.18 -1.19 12.10
CA GLU A 219 -16.23 -2.51 12.71
C GLU A 219 -15.21 -3.48 12.09
N PHE A 220 -15.07 -3.46 10.75
CA PHE A 220 -14.06 -4.25 10.06
C PHE A 220 -12.64 -3.87 10.51
N VAL A 221 -12.31 -2.57 10.48
CA VAL A 221 -10.98 -2.10 10.93
C VAL A 221 -10.72 -2.48 12.38
N ARG A 222 -11.73 -2.45 13.26
CA ARG A 222 -11.61 -2.86 14.66
C ARG A 222 -11.36 -4.37 14.83
N ARG A 223 -11.90 -5.22 13.93
CA ARG A 223 -11.59 -6.66 13.92
C ARG A 223 -10.19 -6.94 13.44
N VAL A 224 -9.73 -6.19 12.42
CA VAL A 224 -8.36 -6.32 11.87
C VAL A 224 -7.31 -5.81 12.87
N VAL A 225 -7.59 -4.67 13.52
CA VAL A 225 -6.72 -4.04 14.52
C VAL A 225 -7.47 -3.90 15.84
N PRO A 226 -7.48 -4.94 16.68
CA PRO A 226 -8.06 -4.86 18.02
C PRO A 226 -7.37 -3.80 18.88
N LEU A 227 -8.08 -3.26 19.88
CA LEU A 227 -7.57 -2.19 20.77
C LEU A 227 -6.17 -2.49 21.34
N LYS A 228 -5.92 -3.72 21.77
CA LYS A 228 -4.61 -4.14 22.30
C LYS A 228 -3.45 -4.04 21.31
N TYR A 229 -3.76 -3.91 20.01
CA TYR A 229 -2.79 -3.77 18.91
C TYR A 229 -2.86 -2.41 18.22
N SER A 230 -3.76 -1.51 18.64
CA SER A 230 -3.84 -0.17 18.05
C SER A 230 -2.90 0.83 18.72
N GLU A 231 -2.58 0.62 20.00
CA GLU A 231 -1.75 1.52 20.81
C GLU A 231 -1.10 0.79 22.00
N GLY A 232 -0.31 1.50 22.80
CA GLY A 232 0.34 0.99 23.99
C GLY A 232 1.61 0.18 23.69
N LYS A 233 2.01 -0.69 24.63
CA LYS A 233 3.30 -1.40 24.61
C LYS A 233 3.54 -2.34 23.41
N ASN A 234 2.48 -2.72 22.72
CA ASN A 234 2.58 -3.61 21.56
C ASN A 234 2.79 -2.87 20.24
N VAL A 235 2.83 -1.54 20.26
CA VAL A 235 2.84 -0.70 19.04
C VAL A 235 3.83 0.44 19.21
N SER A 236 4.65 0.68 18.18
CA SER A 236 5.56 1.83 18.15
C SER A 236 4.79 3.16 18.08
N GLU A 237 5.44 4.27 18.39
CA GLU A 237 4.86 5.62 18.25
C GLU A 237 4.28 5.87 16.85
N ARG A 238 4.91 5.31 15.82
CA ARG A 238 4.47 5.41 14.42
C ARG A 238 3.41 4.38 14.01
N GLY A 239 2.89 3.59 14.95
CA GLY A 239 1.78 2.66 14.71
C GLY A 239 2.16 1.28 14.19
N ARG A 240 3.45 0.89 14.19
CA ARG A 240 3.91 -0.44 13.80
C ARG A 240 3.76 -1.42 14.95
N ILE A 241 3.29 -2.62 14.68
CA ILE A 241 3.24 -3.69 15.70
C ILE A 241 4.66 -4.14 16.07
N LEU A 242 4.90 -4.34 17.36
CA LEU A 242 6.24 -4.64 17.92
C LEU A 242 6.48 -6.13 18.19
N HIS A 243 5.64 -7.02 17.69
CA HIS A 243 5.82 -8.47 17.80
C HIS A 243 5.53 -9.17 16.48
N ASN A 244 6.09 -10.39 16.30
CA ASN A 244 5.98 -11.17 15.07
C ASN A 244 4.85 -12.23 15.11
N LYS A 245 3.95 -12.18 16.09
CA LYS A 245 2.81 -13.08 16.13
C LYS A 245 1.79 -12.69 15.06
N GLU A 246 1.52 -13.59 14.13
CA GLU A 246 0.47 -13.42 13.12
C GLU A 246 -0.90 -13.51 13.81
N PHE A 247 -1.61 -12.38 13.91
CA PHE A 247 -2.96 -12.34 14.48
C PHE A 247 -4.00 -12.78 13.45
N VAL A 248 -3.91 -12.25 12.24
CA VAL A 248 -4.78 -12.61 11.12
C VAL A 248 -4.00 -12.42 9.81
N ARG A 249 -4.34 -13.20 8.78
CA ARG A 249 -3.73 -13.10 7.46
C ARG A 249 -4.68 -12.45 6.46
N PRO A 250 -4.15 -11.81 5.38
CA PRO A 250 -4.98 -11.22 4.32
C PRO A 250 -5.95 -12.22 3.68
N ASP A 251 -5.49 -13.43 3.35
CA ASP A 251 -6.29 -14.48 2.74
C ASP A 251 -7.45 -14.92 3.66
N ILE A 252 -7.19 -15.09 4.95
CA ILE A 252 -8.19 -15.49 5.95
C ILE A 252 -9.26 -14.39 6.11
N LEU A 253 -8.88 -13.11 6.09
CA LEU A 253 -9.84 -12.00 6.11
C LEU A 253 -10.77 -12.04 4.90
N LEU A 254 -10.21 -12.23 3.69
CA LEU A 254 -11.01 -12.29 2.48
C LEU A 254 -11.96 -13.49 2.46
N GLU A 255 -11.52 -14.64 2.99
CA GLU A 255 -12.29 -15.89 2.98
C GLU A 255 -13.39 -15.92 4.06
N HIS A 256 -13.14 -15.37 5.24
CA HIS A 256 -14.01 -15.61 6.39
C HIS A 256 -14.68 -14.34 6.96
N ASP A 257 -14.08 -13.13 6.81
CA ASP A 257 -14.71 -11.94 7.38
C ASP A 257 -16.00 -11.56 6.65
N VAL A 258 -17.05 -11.30 7.42
CA VAL A 258 -18.40 -10.91 6.93
C VAL A 258 -18.34 -9.67 6.04
N PHE A 259 -17.35 -8.81 6.21
CA PHE A 259 -17.19 -7.60 5.41
C PHE A 259 -17.08 -7.90 3.91
N PHE A 260 -16.49 -9.05 3.53
CA PHE A 260 -16.33 -9.49 2.14
C PHE A 260 -17.32 -10.54 1.66
N GLU A 261 -18.30 -10.93 2.48
CA GLU A 261 -19.27 -11.98 2.16
C GLU A 261 -19.94 -11.80 0.80
N LYS A 262 -20.35 -10.56 0.45
CA LYS A 262 -21.03 -10.24 -0.81
C LYS A 262 -20.15 -10.35 -2.06
N MET A 263 -18.84 -10.54 -1.90
CA MET A 263 -17.90 -10.75 -3.00
C MET A 263 -17.60 -12.23 -3.25
N ARG A 264 -17.95 -13.10 -2.31
CA ARG A 264 -17.82 -14.56 -2.46
C ARG A 264 -18.96 -15.13 -3.33
N PRO A 265 -18.74 -16.24 -4.04
CA PRO A 265 -19.81 -16.95 -4.73
C PRO A 265 -20.96 -17.26 -3.78
N LYS A 266 -22.18 -17.10 -4.24
CA LYS A 266 -23.33 -17.65 -3.50
C LYS A 266 -23.21 -19.19 -3.50
N LYS A 267 -23.26 -19.78 -2.33
CA LYS A 267 -23.39 -21.23 -2.19
C LYS A 267 -24.71 -21.70 -2.78
#